data_b6579e52dbe3f1b6148d15f3495cce65
#
_entry.id   b6579e52dbe3f1b6148d15f3495cce65
#
_cell.length_a   1.000
_cell.length_b   1.000
_cell.length_c   1.000
_cell.angle_alpha   90.00
_cell.angle_beta   90.00
_cell.angle_gamma   90.00
#
_symmetry.space_group_name_H-M   'P 1'
#
loop_
_entity.id
_entity.type
_entity.pdbx_description
1 polymer ?
#
loop_
_entity_poly.entity_id
_entity_poly.type
_entity_poly.pdbx_seq_one_letter_code
_entity_poly.pdbx_strand_id
1 'polypeptide(L)'
;MWKKFKKKFIGDKEFYRYVLYLAVPMIVQNTITSFVSFLDNIMVGQIGTEQMSGVAIVNQLMFVFNICIFGGVSGAGIFGTQFYGKGDYEGQKHAFRFKLYICILIAGIALLLFGFFDTQLISLYLNDTGSVGDITLALQYGKEYLSIMMIGLLPFAVGQAYISTIRETGQTFIPMLAGIAAVGTNLVLDYVLIFGVFGSPALGIRGAA
;
A
#
# COMPACT_ATOMS: atom_id res chain seq x y z
N MET A 1 -28.72 -24.10 -28.72
CA MET A 1 -28.85 -23.26 -27.53
C MET A 1 -27.51 -23.14 -26.76
N TRP A 2 -26.82 -24.23 -26.43
CA TRP A 2 -25.54 -24.28 -25.71
C TRP A 2 -24.38 -23.53 -26.40
N LYS A 3 -24.23 -23.60 -27.73
CA LYS A 3 -23.19 -22.85 -28.48
C LYS A 3 -23.43 -21.33 -28.45
N LYS A 4 -24.68 -20.85 -28.46
CA LYS A 4 -25.03 -19.42 -28.32
C LYS A 4 -24.78 -18.92 -26.90
N PHE A 5 -25.06 -19.74 -25.89
CA PHE A 5 -24.78 -19.43 -24.48
C PHE A 5 -23.26 -19.31 -24.25
N LYS A 6 -22.47 -20.29 -24.73
CA LYS A 6 -21.01 -20.29 -24.61
C LYS A 6 -20.38 -19.05 -25.26
N LYS A 7 -20.86 -18.62 -26.43
CA LYS A 7 -20.36 -17.43 -27.13
C LYS A 7 -20.74 -16.11 -26.44
N LYS A 8 -21.79 -16.09 -25.59
CA LYS A 8 -22.26 -14.92 -24.88
C LYS A 8 -21.58 -14.73 -23.52
N PHE A 9 -21.13 -15.80 -22.86
CA PHE A 9 -20.58 -15.78 -21.51
C PHE A 9 -19.10 -16.16 -21.40
N ILE A 10 -18.54 -16.78 -22.43
CA ILE A 10 -17.14 -17.19 -22.46
C ILE A 10 -16.45 -16.42 -23.58
N GLY A 11 -15.45 -15.62 -23.20
CA GLY A 11 -14.59 -14.90 -24.13
C GLY A 11 -13.77 -15.85 -25.01
N ASP A 12 -13.16 -15.32 -26.03
CA ASP A 12 -12.25 -16.08 -26.89
C ASP A 12 -10.89 -16.32 -26.20
N LYS A 13 -10.03 -17.12 -26.85
CA LYS A 13 -8.71 -17.47 -26.32
C LYS A 13 -7.79 -16.23 -26.21
N GLU A 14 -7.95 -15.26 -27.10
CA GLU A 14 -7.16 -14.03 -27.13
C GLU A 14 -7.52 -13.14 -25.96
N PHE A 15 -8.81 -13.03 -25.64
CA PHE A 15 -9.29 -12.30 -24.46
C PHE A 15 -8.67 -12.85 -23.17
N TYR A 16 -8.73 -14.17 -22.95
CA TYR A 16 -8.15 -14.77 -21.75
C TYR A 16 -6.64 -14.65 -21.67
N ARG A 17 -5.96 -14.76 -22.82
CA ARG A 17 -4.51 -14.54 -22.90
C ARG A 17 -4.14 -13.11 -22.49
N TYR A 18 -4.91 -12.13 -22.96
CA TYR A 18 -4.69 -10.73 -22.60
C TYR A 18 -4.97 -10.46 -21.11
N VAL A 19 -6.08 -11.00 -20.59
CA VAL A 19 -6.40 -10.89 -19.14
C VAL A 19 -5.29 -11.50 -18.29
N LEU A 20 -4.79 -12.70 -18.64
CA LEU A 20 -3.70 -13.32 -17.89
C LEU A 20 -2.40 -12.52 -17.99
N TYR A 21 -2.10 -11.96 -19.16
CA TYR A 21 -0.92 -11.11 -19.35
C TYR A 21 -0.92 -9.89 -18.41
N LEU A 22 -2.08 -9.30 -18.16
CA LEU A 22 -2.24 -8.18 -17.24
C LEU A 22 -2.32 -8.63 -15.77
N ALA A 23 -3.04 -9.70 -15.49
CA ALA A 23 -3.34 -10.13 -14.13
C ALA A 23 -2.15 -10.82 -13.44
N VAL A 24 -1.41 -11.66 -14.16
CA VAL A 24 -0.31 -12.45 -13.57
C VAL A 24 0.76 -11.58 -12.92
N PRO A 25 1.29 -10.52 -13.57
CA PRO A 25 2.26 -9.64 -12.91
C PRO A 25 1.72 -8.97 -11.65
N MET A 26 0.45 -8.57 -11.65
CA MET A 26 -0.19 -7.95 -10.48
C MET A 26 -0.35 -8.94 -9.33
N ILE A 27 -0.76 -10.19 -9.63
CA ILE A 27 -0.89 -11.26 -8.63
C ILE A 27 0.49 -11.58 -8.03
N VAL A 28 1.51 -11.75 -8.86
CA VAL A 28 2.88 -12.01 -8.39
C VAL A 28 3.38 -10.88 -7.49
N GLN A 29 3.21 -9.62 -7.90
CA GLN A 29 3.58 -8.47 -7.09
C GLN A 29 2.88 -8.49 -5.73
N ASN A 30 1.53 -8.64 -5.71
CA ASN A 30 0.76 -8.64 -4.47
C ASN A 30 1.16 -9.81 -3.54
N THR A 31 1.42 -11.00 -4.10
CA THR A 31 1.87 -12.16 -3.33
C THR A 31 3.22 -11.90 -2.66
N ILE A 32 4.19 -11.35 -3.40
CA ILE A 32 5.52 -11.02 -2.86
C ILE A 32 5.39 -9.94 -1.78
N THR A 33 4.63 -8.87 -2.03
CA THR A 33 4.40 -7.81 -1.04
C THR A 33 3.76 -8.36 0.23
N SER A 34 2.74 -9.21 0.12
CA SER A 34 2.09 -9.83 1.29
C SER A 34 3.03 -10.74 2.07
N PHE A 35 3.89 -11.48 1.36
CA PHE A 35 4.89 -12.35 2.00
C PHE A 35 5.94 -11.54 2.77
N VAL A 36 6.42 -10.44 2.21
CA VAL A 36 7.38 -9.56 2.89
C VAL A 36 6.73 -8.86 4.08
N SER A 37 5.50 -8.34 3.95
CA SER A 37 4.77 -7.80 5.11
C SER A 37 4.57 -8.82 6.24
N PHE A 38 4.44 -10.10 5.90
CA PHE A 38 4.42 -11.17 6.91
C PHE A 38 5.79 -11.31 7.61
N LEU A 39 6.90 -11.25 6.86
CA LEU A 39 8.24 -11.27 7.44
C LEU A 39 8.51 -10.05 8.34
N ASP A 40 8.08 -8.85 7.93
CA ASP A 40 8.19 -7.63 8.72
C ASP A 40 7.47 -7.78 10.07
N ASN A 41 6.25 -8.33 10.06
CA ASN A 41 5.52 -8.60 11.30
C ASN A 41 6.25 -9.61 12.20
N ILE A 42 6.92 -10.63 11.63
CA ILE A 42 7.75 -11.56 12.41
C ILE A 42 8.95 -10.83 13.01
N MET A 43 9.65 -9.99 12.25
CA MET A 43 10.80 -9.24 12.74
C MET A 43 10.42 -8.29 13.87
N VAL A 44 9.32 -7.53 13.71
CA VAL A 44 8.79 -6.66 14.76
C VAL A 44 8.36 -7.47 15.99
N GLY A 45 7.73 -8.63 15.80
CA GLY A 45 7.32 -9.53 16.90
C GLY A 45 8.48 -10.04 17.75
N GLN A 46 9.70 -10.11 17.20
CA GLN A 46 10.91 -10.49 17.95
C GLN A 46 11.43 -9.38 18.88
N ILE A 47 11.03 -8.12 18.66
CA ILE A 47 11.45 -6.99 19.50
C ILE A 47 10.69 -6.98 20.83
N GLY A 48 9.37 -7.26 20.80
CA GLY A 48 8.53 -7.33 21.98
C GLY A 48 7.04 -7.24 21.67
N THR A 49 6.21 -7.62 22.64
CA THR A 49 4.74 -7.68 22.50
C THR A 49 4.10 -6.30 22.42
N GLU A 50 4.58 -5.34 23.20
CA GLU A 50 4.07 -3.96 23.23
C GLU A 50 4.41 -3.24 21.91
N GLN A 51 5.62 -3.45 21.38
CA GLN A 51 6.06 -2.93 20.09
C GLN A 51 5.19 -3.48 18.97
N MET A 52 4.99 -4.81 18.96
CA MET A 52 4.14 -5.48 17.97
C MET A 52 2.70 -4.95 18.02
N SER A 53 2.14 -4.76 19.22
CA SER A 53 0.79 -4.21 19.39
C SER A 53 0.67 -2.80 18.83
N GLY A 54 1.62 -1.92 19.13
CA GLY A 54 1.66 -0.55 18.61
C GLY A 54 1.75 -0.51 17.07
N VAL A 55 2.65 -1.29 16.49
CA VAL A 55 2.81 -1.40 15.03
C VAL A 55 1.58 -1.98 14.35
N ALA A 56 0.95 -3.01 14.93
CA ALA A 56 -0.26 -3.62 14.38
C ALA A 56 -1.42 -2.61 14.28
N ILE A 57 -1.60 -1.76 15.28
CA ILE A 57 -2.63 -0.72 15.27
C ILE A 57 -2.34 0.32 14.19
N VAL A 58 -1.10 0.79 14.07
CA VAL A 58 -0.72 1.74 13.02
C VAL A 58 -0.91 1.14 11.64
N ASN A 59 -0.56 -0.13 11.44
CA ASN A 59 -0.81 -0.83 10.18
C ASN A 59 -2.31 -0.87 9.83
N GLN A 60 -3.20 -0.97 10.82
CA GLN A 60 -4.65 -0.87 10.56
C GLN A 60 -5.06 0.54 10.12
N LEU A 61 -4.48 1.59 10.67
CA LEU A 61 -4.68 2.97 10.21
C LEU A 61 -4.15 3.16 8.78
N MET A 62 -2.98 2.62 8.48
CA MET A 62 -2.40 2.63 7.13
C MET A 62 -3.27 1.86 6.14
N PHE A 63 -3.89 0.77 6.56
CA PHE A 63 -4.84 0.02 5.72
C PHE A 63 -6.04 0.88 5.29
N VAL A 64 -6.63 1.65 6.22
CA VAL A 64 -7.71 2.59 5.89
C VAL A 64 -7.23 3.66 4.91
N PHE A 65 -6.06 4.23 5.13
CA PHE A 65 -5.44 5.19 4.21
C PHE A 65 -5.26 4.58 2.80
N ASN A 66 -4.74 3.35 2.71
CA ASN A 66 -4.55 2.64 1.45
C ASN A 66 -5.87 2.43 0.69
N ILE A 67 -6.97 2.07 1.40
CA ILE A 67 -8.29 1.92 0.77
C ILE A 67 -8.78 3.26 0.21
N CYS A 68 -8.59 4.36 0.93
CA CYS A 68 -8.97 5.69 0.44
C CYS A 68 -8.20 6.07 -0.84
N ILE A 69 -6.88 5.87 -0.85
CA ILE A 69 -6.04 6.09 -2.04
C ILE A 69 -6.51 5.20 -3.20
N PHE A 70 -6.72 3.90 -2.94
CA PHE A 70 -7.18 2.96 -3.96
C PHE A 70 -8.52 3.38 -4.55
N GLY A 71 -9.48 3.81 -3.72
CA GLY A 71 -10.78 4.29 -4.17
C GLY A 71 -10.68 5.52 -5.06
N GLY A 72 -9.88 6.52 -4.64
CA GLY A 72 -9.66 7.75 -5.41
C GLY A 72 -8.99 7.49 -6.77
N VAL A 73 -7.96 6.66 -6.76
CA VAL A 73 -7.20 6.29 -7.97
C VAL A 73 -8.03 5.44 -8.93
N SER A 74 -8.78 4.44 -8.42
CA SER A 74 -9.59 3.55 -9.25
C SER A 74 -10.76 4.27 -9.90
N GLY A 75 -11.43 5.19 -9.20
CA GLY A 75 -12.53 5.97 -9.77
C GLY A 75 -12.10 6.78 -11.00
N ALA A 76 -10.99 7.51 -10.89
CA ALA A 76 -10.43 8.26 -12.02
C ALA A 76 -9.81 7.35 -13.10
N GLY A 77 -9.35 6.17 -12.71
CA GLY A 77 -8.71 5.18 -13.58
C GLY A 77 -9.63 4.65 -14.67
N ILE A 78 -10.93 4.54 -14.39
CA ILE A 78 -11.93 4.14 -15.39
C ILE A 78 -11.90 5.09 -16.58
N PHE A 79 -11.87 6.40 -16.34
CA PHE A 79 -11.79 7.41 -17.41
C PHE A 79 -10.44 7.40 -18.10
N GLY A 80 -9.33 7.26 -17.33
CA GLY A 80 -7.98 7.17 -17.88
C GLY A 80 -7.84 6.03 -18.89
N THR A 81 -8.35 4.85 -18.56
CA THR A 81 -8.37 3.68 -19.45
C THR A 81 -9.21 3.92 -20.71
N GLN A 82 -10.38 4.58 -20.57
CA GLN A 82 -11.24 4.88 -21.71
C GLN A 82 -10.61 5.89 -22.67
N PHE A 83 -9.97 6.95 -22.15
CA PHE A 83 -9.25 7.93 -22.96
C PHE A 83 -8.07 7.28 -23.67
N TYR A 84 -7.30 6.45 -22.97
CA TYR A 84 -6.20 5.70 -23.57
C TYR A 84 -6.67 4.79 -24.71
N GLY A 85 -7.76 4.03 -24.49
CA GLY A 85 -8.34 3.14 -25.51
C GLY A 85 -8.88 3.88 -26.74
N LYS A 86 -9.25 5.17 -26.62
CA LYS A 86 -9.65 6.03 -27.74
C LYS A 86 -8.46 6.74 -28.43
N GLY A 87 -7.25 6.62 -27.89
CA GLY A 87 -6.10 7.38 -28.35
C GLY A 87 -6.12 8.87 -27.96
N ASP A 88 -6.98 9.27 -27.01
CA ASP A 88 -7.08 10.61 -26.48
C ASP A 88 -6.07 10.82 -25.34
N TYR A 89 -4.86 11.17 -25.71
CA TYR A 89 -3.77 11.40 -24.74
C TYR A 89 -3.98 12.66 -23.89
N GLU A 90 -4.68 13.67 -24.37
CA GLU A 90 -5.00 14.86 -23.57
C GLU A 90 -6.04 14.53 -22.48
N GLY A 91 -7.07 13.79 -22.82
CA GLY A 91 -8.03 13.27 -21.82
C GLY A 91 -7.35 12.38 -20.76
N GLN A 92 -6.39 11.54 -21.18
CA GLN A 92 -5.61 10.73 -20.25
C GLN A 92 -4.75 11.58 -19.29
N LYS A 93 -4.11 12.65 -19.78
CA LYS A 93 -3.37 13.60 -18.93
C LYS A 93 -4.27 14.28 -17.90
N HIS A 94 -5.50 14.65 -18.30
CA HIS A 94 -6.46 15.22 -17.36
C HIS A 94 -6.88 14.21 -16.28
N ALA A 95 -7.14 12.96 -16.64
CA ALA A 95 -7.43 11.90 -15.68
C ALA A 95 -6.26 11.65 -14.72
N PHE A 96 -5.01 11.67 -15.21
CA PHE A 96 -3.82 11.56 -14.37
C PHE A 96 -3.67 12.74 -13.39
N ARG A 97 -3.83 13.99 -13.86
CA ARG A 97 -3.77 15.17 -12.98
C ARG A 97 -4.83 15.11 -11.89
N PHE A 98 -6.04 14.68 -12.23
CA PHE A 98 -7.12 14.51 -11.26
C PHE A 98 -6.78 13.46 -10.20
N LYS A 99 -6.22 12.30 -10.59
CA LYS A 99 -5.70 11.30 -9.64
C LYS A 99 -4.66 11.88 -8.70
N LEU A 100 -3.70 12.64 -9.27
CA LEU A 100 -2.63 13.24 -8.49
C LEU A 100 -3.20 14.21 -7.43
N TYR A 101 -4.17 15.07 -7.81
CA TYR A 101 -4.81 15.98 -6.88
C TYR A 101 -5.59 15.25 -5.78
N ILE A 102 -6.34 14.20 -6.12
CA ILE A 102 -7.05 13.38 -5.14
C ILE A 102 -6.07 12.69 -4.19
N CYS A 103 -4.99 12.10 -4.69
CA CYS A 103 -3.97 11.45 -3.87
C CYS A 103 -3.31 12.43 -2.90
N ILE A 104 -2.95 13.63 -3.37
CA ILE A 104 -2.38 14.69 -2.53
C ILE A 104 -3.39 15.15 -1.47
N LEU A 105 -4.66 15.32 -1.86
CA LEU A 105 -5.72 15.72 -0.94
C LEU A 105 -5.92 14.66 0.17
N ILE A 106 -6.03 13.38 -0.19
CA ILE A 106 -6.20 12.29 0.76
C ILE A 106 -4.97 12.19 1.68
N ALA A 107 -3.75 12.29 1.13
CA ALA A 107 -2.52 12.30 1.93
C ALA A 107 -2.47 13.50 2.87
N GLY A 108 -2.88 14.69 2.43
CA GLY A 108 -2.96 15.90 3.26
C GLY A 108 -3.95 15.73 4.42
N ILE A 109 -5.14 15.20 4.14
CA ILE A 109 -6.14 14.89 5.18
C ILE A 109 -5.60 13.85 6.16
N ALA A 110 -4.97 12.77 5.66
CA ALA A 110 -4.39 11.74 6.51
C ALA A 110 -3.28 12.30 7.42
N LEU A 111 -2.39 13.16 6.89
CA LEU A 111 -1.34 13.84 7.67
C LEU A 111 -1.93 14.71 8.78
N LEU A 112 -3.01 15.45 8.52
CA LEU A 112 -3.70 16.26 9.52
C LEU A 112 -4.36 15.35 10.57
N LEU A 113 -5.08 14.31 10.16
CA LEU A 113 -5.75 13.41 11.10
C LEU A 113 -4.74 12.66 11.98
N PHE A 114 -3.69 12.11 11.41
CA PHE A 114 -2.68 11.37 12.15
C PHE A 114 -1.80 12.28 13.00
N GLY A 115 -1.54 13.52 12.57
CA GLY A 115 -0.76 14.49 13.35
C GLY A 115 -1.51 15.09 14.53
N PHE A 116 -2.80 15.35 14.39
CA PHE A 116 -3.59 15.98 15.47
C PHE A 116 -4.32 14.98 16.38
N PHE A 117 -4.65 13.78 15.85
CA PHE A 117 -5.47 12.79 16.55
C PHE A 117 -4.74 11.45 16.77
N ASP A 118 -3.41 11.43 16.73
CA ASP A 118 -2.58 10.22 16.90
C ASP A 118 -2.98 9.41 18.13
N THR A 119 -3.03 10.07 19.29
CA THR A 119 -3.36 9.45 20.58
C THR A 119 -4.78 8.88 20.58
N GLN A 120 -5.75 9.66 20.11
CA GLN A 120 -7.15 9.23 20.06
C GLN A 120 -7.34 8.03 19.13
N LEU A 121 -6.76 8.08 17.94
CA LEU A 121 -6.87 7.01 16.95
C LEU A 121 -6.25 5.70 17.43
N ILE A 122 -5.06 5.76 18.03
CA ILE A 122 -4.39 4.56 18.55
C ILE A 122 -5.14 4.03 19.79
N SER A 123 -5.59 4.90 20.70
CA SER A 123 -6.29 4.48 21.92
C SER A 123 -7.64 3.83 21.66
N LEU A 124 -8.36 4.21 20.59
CA LEU A 124 -9.61 3.54 20.19
C LEU A 124 -9.40 2.04 19.94
N TYR A 125 -8.32 1.67 19.26
CA TYR A 125 -8.00 0.28 19.01
C TYR A 125 -7.48 -0.46 20.25
N LEU A 126 -6.73 0.20 21.13
CA LEU A 126 -6.20 -0.42 22.34
C LEU A 126 -7.30 -0.82 23.32
N ASN A 127 -8.37 -0.02 23.42
CA ASN A 127 -9.50 -0.32 24.30
C ASN A 127 -10.35 -1.50 23.84
N ASP A 128 -10.43 -1.76 22.52
CA ASP A 128 -11.26 -2.82 21.95
C ASP A 128 -10.57 -4.20 21.89
N THR A 129 -9.24 -4.25 21.87
CA THR A 129 -8.51 -5.50 21.58
C THR A 129 -8.16 -6.34 22.80
N GLY A 130 -8.47 -5.89 24.04
CA GLY A 130 -8.08 -6.65 25.25
C GLY A 130 -6.58 -6.93 25.30
N SER A 131 -5.77 -5.92 24.91
CA SER A 131 -4.33 -6.05 24.66
C SER A 131 -3.60 -6.68 25.84
N VAL A 132 -2.85 -7.73 25.55
CA VAL A 132 -1.92 -8.35 26.50
C VAL A 132 -0.67 -7.48 26.54
N GLY A 133 -0.41 -6.82 27.67
CA GLY A 133 0.76 -5.95 27.86
C GLY A 133 0.42 -4.56 28.40
N ASP A 134 1.44 -3.72 28.56
CA ASP A 134 1.26 -2.35 29.02
C ASP A 134 0.71 -1.46 27.88
N ILE A 135 -0.56 -1.08 28.03
CA ILE A 135 -1.29 -0.23 27.07
C ILE A 135 -0.55 1.11 26.83
N THR A 136 0.08 1.65 27.88
CA THR A 136 0.81 2.93 27.81
C THR A 136 2.05 2.79 26.92
N LEU A 137 2.79 1.69 27.04
CA LEU A 137 3.96 1.41 26.22
C LEU A 137 3.56 1.13 24.78
N ALA A 138 2.50 0.35 24.54
CA ALA A 138 2.00 0.10 23.19
C ALA A 138 1.55 1.39 22.49
N LEU A 139 0.89 2.32 23.21
CA LEU A 139 0.53 3.63 22.70
C LEU A 139 1.77 4.46 22.33
N GLN A 140 2.79 4.46 23.19
CA GLN A 140 4.03 5.21 22.94
C GLN A 140 4.75 4.68 21.68
N TYR A 141 4.91 3.38 21.57
CA TYR A 141 5.54 2.74 20.40
C TYR A 141 4.73 2.96 19.11
N GLY A 142 3.40 2.88 19.21
CA GLY A 142 2.53 3.18 18.07
C GLY A 142 2.69 4.61 17.57
N LYS A 143 2.76 5.60 18.48
CA LYS A 143 2.99 7.01 18.11
C LYS A 143 4.36 7.23 17.47
N GLU A 144 5.39 6.59 18.00
CA GLU A 144 6.74 6.67 17.48
C GLU A 144 6.82 6.10 16.04
N TYR A 145 6.23 4.94 15.82
CA TYR A 145 6.13 4.30 14.51
C TYR A 145 5.30 5.15 13.53
N LEU A 146 4.13 5.65 13.95
CA LEU A 146 3.25 6.48 13.14
C LEU A 146 3.94 7.77 12.68
N SER A 147 4.71 8.41 13.56
CA SER A 147 5.41 9.67 13.25
C SER A 147 6.41 9.53 12.09
N ILE A 148 7.07 8.38 11.98
CA ILE A 148 8.00 8.06 10.88
C ILE A 148 7.21 7.71 9.63
N MET A 149 6.19 6.85 9.75
CA MET A 149 5.34 6.45 8.61
C MET A 149 4.65 7.63 7.93
N MET A 150 4.30 8.69 8.68
CA MET A 150 3.71 9.91 8.11
C MET A 150 4.59 10.56 7.03
N ILE A 151 5.92 10.48 7.15
CA ILE A 151 6.85 11.04 6.16
C ILE A 151 6.67 10.35 4.80
N GLY A 152 6.37 9.06 4.80
CA GLY A 152 6.15 8.24 3.60
C GLY A 152 4.80 8.41 2.93
N LEU A 153 3.77 8.99 3.58
CA LEU A 153 2.40 9.03 3.07
C LEU A 153 2.28 9.79 1.74
N LEU A 154 2.90 10.97 1.64
CA LEU A 154 2.82 11.79 0.43
C LEU A 154 3.56 11.17 -0.75
N PRO A 155 4.84 10.74 -0.63
CA PRO A 155 5.52 10.00 -1.70
C PRO A 155 4.77 8.74 -2.13
N PHE A 156 4.22 7.98 -1.18
CA PHE A 156 3.43 6.79 -1.46
C PHE A 156 2.17 7.13 -2.29
N ALA A 157 1.40 8.13 -1.86
CA ALA A 157 0.18 8.56 -2.56
C ALA A 157 0.46 9.00 -4.00
N VAL A 158 1.52 9.79 -4.21
CA VAL A 158 1.97 10.21 -5.55
C VAL A 158 2.39 8.98 -6.36
N GLY A 159 3.16 8.07 -5.78
CA GLY A 159 3.57 6.81 -6.42
C GLY A 159 2.38 5.97 -6.90
N GLN A 160 1.30 5.87 -6.11
CA GLN A 160 0.08 5.14 -6.49
C GLN A 160 -0.62 5.76 -7.70
N ALA A 161 -0.65 7.09 -7.83
CA ALA A 161 -1.20 7.76 -9.02
C ALA A 161 -0.41 7.39 -10.29
N TYR A 162 0.92 7.36 -10.23
CA TYR A 162 1.78 6.93 -11.34
C TYR A 162 1.60 5.45 -11.68
N ILE A 163 1.70 4.58 -10.68
CA ILE A 163 1.55 3.12 -10.84
C ILE A 163 0.21 2.77 -11.50
N SER A 164 -0.88 3.36 -11.02
CA SER A 164 -2.21 3.15 -11.60
C SER A 164 -2.25 3.57 -13.06
N THR A 165 -1.70 4.76 -13.39
CA THR A 165 -1.73 5.27 -14.76
C THR A 165 -0.90 4.39 -15.72
N ILE A 166 0.25 3.87 -15.28
CA ILE A 166 1.04 2.93 -16.08
C ILE A 166 0.26 1.62 -16.30
N ARG A 167 -0.42 1.11 -15.28
CA ARG A 167 -1.26 -0.10 -15.42
C ARG A 167 -2.42 0.09 -16.41
N GLU A 168 -3.00 1.30 -16.48
CA GLU A 168 -4.07 1.64 -17.41
C GLU A 168 -3.63 1.65 -18.88
N THR A 169 -2.34 1.86 -19.14
CA THR A 169 -1.76 1.68 -20.50
C THR A 169 -1.47 0.22 -20.86
N GLY A 170 -1.86 -0.74 -20.01
CA GLY A 170 -1.59 -2.16 -20.21
C GLY A 170 -0.18 -2.61 -19.79
N GLN A 171 0.64 -1.71 -19.27
CA GLN A 171 2.01 -2.00 -18.82
C GLN A 171 2.02 -2.39 -17.33
N THR A 172 1.73 -3.65 -17.03
CA THR A 172 1.71 -4.15 -15.64
C THR A 172 3.07 -4.68 -15.16
N PHE A 173 3.96 -5.01 -16.09
CA PHE A 173 5.27 -5.59 -15.79
C PHE A 173 6.24 -4.57 -15.14
N ILE A 174 6.24 -3.32 -15.59
CA ILE A 174 7.10 -2.26 -15.04
C ILE A 174 6.75 -1.96 -13.56
N PRO A 175 5.48 -1.71 -13.19
CA PRO A 175 5.10 -1.57 -11.79
C PRO A 175 5.41 -2.80 -10.94
N MET A 176 5.28 -4.01 -11.49
CA MET A 176 5.64 -5.23 -10.78
C MET A 176 7.13 -5.25 -10.43
N LEU A 177 8.03 -5.00 -11.39
CA LEU A 177 9.48 -4.98 -11.12
C LEU A 177 9.86 -3.89 -10.12
N ALA A 178 9.31 -2.67 -10.28
CA ALA A 178 9.54 -1.58 -9.34
C ALA A 178 9.07 -1.94 -7.93
N GLY A 179 7.88 -2.55 -7.81
CA GLY A 179 7.34 -3.01 -6.53
C GLY A 179 8.19 -4.10 -5.88
N ILE A 180 8.65 -5.09 -6.65
CA ILE A 180 9.53 -6.16 -6.14
C ILE A 180 10.87 -5.57 -5.66
N ALA A 181 11.45 -4.65 -6.43
CA ALA A 181 12.68 -3.98 -6.03
C ALA A 181 12.51 -3.16 -4.74
N ALA A 182 11.42 -2.39 -4.64
CA ALA A 182 11.11 -1.60 -3.45
C ALA A 182 10.93 -2.48 -2.20
N VAL A 183 10.12 -3.55 -2.32
CA VAL A 183 9.84 -4.47 -1.21
C VAL A 183 11.09 -5.27 -0.82
N GLY A 184 11.91 -5.67 -1.79
CA GLY A 184 13.19 -6.32 -1.51
C GLY A 184 14.18 -5.40 -0.79
N THR A 185 14.22 -4.12 -1.19
CA THR A 185 15.05 -3.10 -0.51
C THR A 185 14.54 -2.86 0.92
N ASN A 186 13.23 -2.73 1.11
CA ASN A 186 12.61 -2.57 2.42
C ASN A 186 12.98 -3.74 3.34
N LEU A 187 12.81 -4.99 2.92
CA LEU A 187 13.15 -6.17 3.71
C LEU A 187 14.63 -6.18 4.19
N VAL A 188 15.55 -5.77 3.31
CA VAL A 188 16.97 -5.70 3.66
C VAL A 188 17.22 -4.57 4.65
N LEU A 189 16.62 -3.39 4.43
CA LEU A 189 16.77 -2.24 5.32
C LEU A 189 16.16 -2.52 6.69
N ASP A 190 14.98 -3.12 6.74
CA ASP A 190 14.32 -3.50 7.99
C ASP A 190 15.19 -4.45 8.80
N TYR A 191 15.74 -5.49 8.18
CA TYR A 191 16.66 -6.41 8.86
C TYR A 191 17.89 -5.70 9.42
N VAL A 192 18.49 -4.81 8.63
CA VAL A 192 19.69 -4.06 9.03
C VAL A 192 19.40 -3.05 10.14
N LEU A 193 18.30 -2.30 10.02
CA LEU A 193 17.96 -1.21 10.93
C LEU A 193 17.28 -1.69 12.22
N ILE A 194 16.47 -2.73 12.15
CA ILE A 194 15.82 -3.31 13.33
C ILE A 194 16.87 -3.93 14.25
N PHE A 195 17.75 -4.77 13.70
CA PHE A 195 18.70 -5.57 14.47
C PHE A 195 20.10 -4.94 14.62
N GLY A 196 20.38 -3.84 13.94
CA GLY A 196 21.68 -3.16 14.03
C GLY A 196 22.84 -3.94 13.43
N VAL A 197 22.61 -4.65 12.32
CA VAL A 197 23.64 -5.46 11.64
C VAL A 197 24.54 -4.57 10.77
N PHE A 198 25.74 -5.03 10.44
CA PHE A 198 26.73 -4.32 9.61
C PHE A 198 27.19 -2.95 10.17
N GLY A 199 27.16 -2.75 11.49
CA GLY A 199 27.60 -1.51 12.14
C GLY A 199 26.54 -0.39 12.15
N SER A 200 25.32 -0.67 11.72
CA SER A 200 24.16 0.21 11.90
C SER A 200 23.70 0.21 13.35
N PRO A 201 23.20 1.33 13.91
CA PRO A 201 22.56 1.32 15.21
C PRO A 201 21.27 0.49 15.15
N ALA A 202 21.00 -0.32 16.18
CA ALA A 202 19.74 -1.02 16.33
C ALA A 202 18.62 -0.02 16.65
N LEU A 203 17.79 0.32 15.68
CA LEU A 203 16.71 1.30 15.81
C LEU A 203 15.40 0.66 16.28
N GLY A 204 15.32 -0.67 16.33
CA GLY A 204 14.09 -1.38 16.72
C GLY A 204 12.90 -1.01 15.82
N ILE A 205 11.78 -0.60 16.42
CA ILE A 205 10.57 -0.24 15.66
C ILE A 205 10.73 0.98 14.74
N ARG A 206 11.66 1.89 15.05
CA ARG A 206 12.00 3.01 14.16
C ARG A 206 12.65 2.55 12.87
N GLY A 207 13.36 1.42 12.94
CA GLY A 207 13.99 0.82 11.78
C GLY A 207 13.00 0.06 10.90
N ALA A 208 11.82 -0.31 11.43
CA ALA A 208 10.74 -0.98 10.69
C ALA A 208 9.74 0.02 10.06
N ALA A 209 9.88 1.31 10.28
CA ALA A 209 9.00 2.37 9.76
C ALA A 209 9.61 3.04 8.53
#